data_3581e15590296b23e96479219ba75bf6
#
_entry.id   3581e15590296b23e96479219ba75bf6
#
_cell.length_a   1.000
_cell.length_b   1.000
_cell.length_c   1.000
_cell.angle_alpha   90.00
_cell.angle_beta   90.00
_cell.angle_gamma   90.00
#
_symmetry.space_group_name_H-M   'P 1'
#
loop_
_entity.id
_entity.type
_entity.pdbx_description
1 polymer ?
#
loop_
_entity_poly.entity_id
_entity_poly.type
_entity_poly.pdbx_seq_one_letter_code
_entity_poly.pdbx_strand_id
1 'polypeptide(L)'
;MKNRTLISLVSLSLITACSSNTPEFRNVSVHDPSVIKVDEMYYVFGSHLASAKSKDLMSWTQLSSGVDDGNVLIPNVTEELSETLRWAQSDTLWAPDVIQLSDGKFYMYYDACRGDSPLSAMGIAVSDKIEGPYKDKGIILKSGMAGPGDDGEKYDSAVKPNVVDPDVFFDKDGKLWMVYGSYSGGIFILGLDPRTGFPLPDQGYGKKLLGGNHARIEGPYMLYSPETSYYYLFLSYGGLDANGGYNIRVARSRNPDGPFEDSEGKAMIDAQGTPGKLFDDPAYSPYGMKLMGSFQFMNTEDDPEASGTGYISPGHNSAYYDDKSGQYYLIFHTRFPGRGEEHEVRVHQMFMNKEGWPVVAPHRYSGEKIGKYTAKEISGGYAFINHGKDITADIAGSKPIELTADGKITGAVAGTWKLAGDHTAELTINGVVYSGVFLREWNEAAGSQVMTFTAASAEGVSLWGSQE
;
A
#
# COMPACT_ATOMS: atom_id res chain seq x y z
N MET A 1 70.72 -0.90 -48.53
CA MET A 1 69.83 -1.79 -47.76
C MET A 1 68.95 -0.87 -46.84
N LYS A 2 67.67 -0.67 -47.12
CA LYS A 2 66.76 0.17 -46.35
C LYS A 2 65.85 -0.75 -45.59
N ASN A 3 65.96 -0.76 -44.27
CA ASN A 3 65.02 -1.44 -43.34
C ASN A 3 63.69 -0.68 -43.26
N ARG A 4 62.59 -1.32 -43.60
CA ARG A 4 61.26 -0.86 -43.36
C ARG A 4 60.73 -1.55 -42.11
N THR A 5 60.51 -0.78 -41.05
CA THR A 5 59.84 -1.25 -39.84
C THR A 5 58.31 -1.14 -40.07
N LEU A 6 57.63 -2.30 -40.00
CA LEU A 6 56.18 -2.35 -40.01
C LEU A 6 55.67 -2.06 -38.56
N ILE A 7 54.93 -1.01 -38.40
CA ILE A 7 54.18 -0.73 -37.16
C ILE A 7 52.80 -1.35 -37.33
N SER A 8 52.51 -2.40 -36.54
CA SER A 8 51.21 -3.03 -36.46
C SER A 8 50.36 -2.23 -35.48
N LEU A 9 49.30 -1.53 -35.95
CA LEU A 9 48.27 -0.94 -35.08
C LEU A 9 47.36 -2.06 -34.59
N VAL A 10 47.42 -2.35 -33.31
CA VAL A 10 46.42 -3.17 -32.64
C VAL A 10 45.28 -2.25 -32.18
N SER A 11 44.17 -2.33 -32.88
CA SER A 11 42.92 -1.66 -32.45
C SER A 11 42.29 -2.42 -31.29
N LEU A 12 42.40 -1.85 -30.12
CA LEU A 12 41.73 -2.32 -28.92
C LEU A 12 40.24 -1.90 -28.97
N SER A 13 39.38 -2.82 -29.40
CA SER A 13 37.93 -2.62 -29.33
C SER A 13 37.51 -2.71 -27.84
N LEU A 14 37.20 -1.56 -27.23
CA LEU A 14 36.51 -1.54 -25.95
C LEU A 14 35.08 -2.09 -26.16
N ILE A 15 34.89 -3.36 -25.81
CA ILE A 15 33.55 -3.90 -25.62
C ILE A 15 33.06 -3.33 -24.29
N THR A 16 32.25 -2.29 -24.33
CA THR A 16 31.44 -1.85 -23.20
C THR A 16 30.39 -2.93 -22.96
N ALA A 17 30.69 -3.85 -22.05
CA ALA A 17 29.68 -4.74 -21.51
C ALA A 17 28.67 -3.89 -20.77
N CYS A 18 27.50 -3.65 -21.36
CA CYS A 18 26.30 -3.30 -20.58
C CYS A 18 26.04 -4.47 -19.65
N SER A 19 26.49 -4.36 -18.41
CA SER A 19 25.98 -5.24 -17.36
C SER A 19 24.49 -4.91 -17.21
N SER A 20 23.62 -5.75 -17.75
CA SER A 20 22.22 -5.78 -17.36
C SER A 20 22.21 -6.21 -15.89
N ASN A 21 22.19 -5.24 -14.97
CA ASN A 21 22.00 -5.55 -13.56
C ASN A 21 20.57 -6.09 -13.42
N THR A 22 20.43 -7.41 -13.44
CA THR A 22 19.20 -8.07 -13.04
C THR A 22 18.89 -7.67 -11.59
N PRO A 23 17.71 -7.13 -11.30
CA PRO A 23 17.35 -6.78 -9.93
C PRO A 23 17.43 -7.99 -9.02
N GLU A 24 18.01 -7.83 -7.84
CA GLU A 24 18.07 -8.87 -6.84
C GLU A 24 16.95 -8.65 -5.82
N PHE A 25 15.97 -9.55 -5.81
CA PHE A 25 14.88 -9.51 -4.87
C PHE A 25 15.08 -10.53 -3.74
N ARG A 26 14.89 -10.07 -2.51
CA ARG A 26 14.79 -10.93 -1.34
C ARG A 26 13.50 -10.64 -0.62
N ASN A 27 12.60 -11.61 -0.63
CA ASN A 27 11.27 -11.48 -0.05
C ASN A 27 11.29 -11.72 1.46
N VAL A 28 10.32 -11.11 2.15
CA VAL A 28 10.02 -11.32 3.57
C VAL A 28 8.52 -11.42 3.76
N SER A 29 8.12 -12.12 4.81
CA SER A 29 6.74 -12.22 5.25
C SER A 29 6.52 -11.27 6.41
N VAL A 30 5.88 -10.14 6.15
CA VAL A 30 5.38 -9.19 7.15
C VAL A 30 3.95 -8.84 6.74
N HIS A 31 2.98 -9.23 7.58
CA HIS A 31 1.58 -8.88 7.39
C HIS A 31 1.35 -7.45 7.85
N ASP A 32 0.49 -6.68 7.16
CA ASP A 32 0.13 -5.30 7.51
C ASP A 32 1.34 -4.35 7.63
N PRO A 33 2.20 -4.25 6.59
CA PRO A 33 3.48 -3.57 6.71
C PRO A 33 3.31 -2.04 6.81
N SER A 34 3.63 -1.46 7.98
CA SER A 34 3.83 -0.02 8.14
C SER A 34 5.30 0.34 7.92
N VAL A 35 5.57 1.35 7.09
CA VAL A 35 6.91 1.73 6.66
C VAL A 35 7.44 2.98 7.37
N ILE A 36 8.70 2.93 7.79
CA ILE A 36 9.45 4.12 8.23
C ILE A 36 10.85 4.07 7.61
N LYS A 37 11.37 5.23 7.18
CA LYS A 37 12.76 5.38 6.76
C LYS A 37 13.56 6.08 7.84
N VAL A 38 14.64 5.44 8.28
CA VAL A 38 15.58 6.00 9.24
C VAL A 38 16.97 6.01 8.59
N ASP A 39 17.53 7.19 8.45
CA ASP A 39 18.75 7.41 7.65
C ASP A 39 18.57 6.90 6.20
N GLU A 40 19.39 5.93 5.76
CA GLU A 40 19.31 5.34 4.43
C GLU A 40 18.68 3.92 4.46
N MET A 41 17.93 3.59 5.52
CA MET A 41 17.34 2.27 5.72
C MET A 41 15.81 2.38 5.85
N TYR A 42 15.11 1.60 5.07
CA TYR A 42 13.67 1.39 5.22
C TYR A 42 13.42 0.26 6.19
N TYR A 43 12.44 0.43 7.06
CA TYR A 43 11.95 -0.58 7.99
C TYR A 43 10.46 -0.79 7.73
N VAL A 44 10.00 -2.01 7.87
CA VAL A 44 8.57 -2.33 7.93
C VAL A 44 8.29 -3.07 9.23
N PHE A 45 7.18 -2.69 9.87
CA PHE A 45 6.63 -3.32 11.07
C PHE A 45 5.24 -3.83 10.74
N GLY A 46 4.86 -4.99 11.23
CA GLY A 46 3.56 -5.57 10.96
C GLY A 46 3.06 -6.47 12.06
N SER A 47 1.92 -7.07 11.81
CA SER A 47 1.24 -7.97 12.75
C SER A 47 2.16 -9.07 13.28
N HIS A 48 1.87 -9.53 14.48
CA HIS A 48 2.64 -10.54 15.21
C HIS A 48 4.09 -10.13 15.52
N LEU A 49 4.36 -8.82 15.70
CA LEU A 49 5.71 -8.26 15.90
C LEU A 49 6.68 -8.68 14.78
N ALA A 50 6.18 -8.88 13.58
CA ALA A 50 7.04 -9.10 12.43
C ALA A 50 7.65 -7.77 11.99
N SER A 51 8.94 -7.79 11.65
CA SER A 51 9.63 -6.62 11.09
C SER A 51 10.74 -7.01 10.15
N ALA A 52 11.04 -6.13 9.22
CA ALA A 52 12.12 -6.31 8.27
C ALA A 52 12.73 -4.97 7.88
N LYS A 53 13.94 -5.00 7.28
CA LYS A 53 14.62 -3.82 6.77
C LYS A 53 15.19 -4.03 5.38
N SER A 54 15.29 -2.92 4.62
CA SER A 54 15.85 -2.87 3.27
C SER A 54 16.54 -1.53 3.01
N LYS A 55 17.61 -1.54 2.19
CA LYS A 55 18.23 -0.30 1.71
C LYS A 55 17.61 0.21 0.40
N ASP A 56 16.95 -0.65 -0.32
CA ASP A 56 16.56 -0.44 -1.72
C ASP A 56 15.10 -0.78 -2.02
N LEU A 57 14.31 -1.18 -1.01
CA LEU A 57 12.92 -1.62 -1.14
C LEU A 57 12.74 -2.91 -1.95
N MET A 58 13.82 -3.56 -2.36
CA MET A 58 13.84 -4.80 -3.16
C MET A 58 14.36 -5.98 -2.35
N SER A 59 15.47 -5.77 -1.64
CA SER A 59 16.17 -6.81 -0.90
C SER A 59 15.96 -6.63 0.60
N TRP A 60 15.07 -7.43 1.18
CA TRP A 60 14.66 -7.33 2.57
C TRP A 60 15.41 -8.31 3.47
N THR A 61 15.62 -7.94 4.72
CA THR A 61 16.15 -8.80 5.78
C THR A 61 15.16 -8.79 6.95
N GLN A 62 14.65 -9.98 7.30
CA GLN A 62 13.79 -10.17 8.45
C GLN A 62 14.54 -9.84 9.73
N LEU A 63 13.93 -9.08 10.64
CA LEU A 63 14.47 -8.72 11.95
C LEU A 63 13.81 -9.50 13.06
N SER A 64 12.49 -9.62 13.00
CA SER A 64 11.68 -10.28 14.02
C SER A 64 10.42 -10.88 13.43
N SER A 65 9.85 -11.86 14.12
CA SER A 65 8.50 -12.36 13.89
C SER A 65 8.06 -13.19 15.11
N GLY A 66 6.74 -13.14 15.41
CA GLY A 66 6.12 -13.88 16.49
C GLY A 66 6.05 -13.11 17.81
N VAL A 67 4.92 -13.26 18.50
CA VAL A 67 4.68 -12.70 19.83
C VAL A 67 5.15 -13.71 20.86
N ASP A 68 6.45 -13.74 21.10
CA ASP A 68 7.13 -14.58 22.06
C ASP A 68 8.19 -13.80 22.85
N ASP A 69 8.60 -14.32 24.00
CA ASP A 69 9.50 -13.64 24.92
C ASP A 69 10.94 -13.44 24.40
N GLY A 70 11.26 -14.06 23.27
CA GLY A 70 12.55 -13.89 22.55
C GLY A 70 12.52 -12.81 21.49
N ASN A 71 11.38 -12.15 21.22
CA ASN A 71 11.27 -11.14 20.20
C ASN A 71 12.14 -9.92 20.53
N VAL A 72 12.96 -9.48 19.56
CA VAL A 72 13.93 -8.38 19.76
C VAL A 72 13.28 -7.03 19.93
N LEU A 73 12.08 -6.83 19.33
CA LEU A 73 11.35 -5.56 19.43
C LEU A 73 10.82 -5.33 20.83
N ILE A 74 10.18 -6.34 21.44
CA ILE A 74 9.63 -6.28 22.81
C ILE A 74 9.99 -7.57 23.53
N PRO A 75 11.18 -7.65 24.14
CA PRO A 75 11.57 -8.82 24.95
C PRO A 75 10.61 -9.03 26.12
N ASN A 76 10.27 -10.30 26.42
CA ASN A 76 9.25 -10.69 27.40
C ASN A 76 7.88 -10.05 27.11
N VAL A 77 7.47 -10.03 25.87
CA VAL A 77 6.27 -9.32 25.38
C VAL A 77 4.99 -9.76 26.13
N THR A 78 4.88 -11.01 26.51
CA THR A 78 3.72 -11.54 27.23
C THR A 78 3.59 -10.96 28.64
N GLU A 79 4.69 -10.59 29.29
CA GLU A 79 4.72 -9.86 30.56
C GLU A 79 4.58 -8.35 30.34
N GLU A 80 5.39 -7.79 29.44
CA GLU A 80 5.47 -6.34 29.14
C GLU A 80 4.08 -5.81 28.72
N LEU A 81 3.36 -6.51 27.84
CA LEU A 81 2.04 -6.11 27.31
C LEU A 81 0.87 -6.90 27.94
N SER A 82 1.06 -7.45 29.15
CA SER A 82 0.08 -8.34 29.79
C SER A 82 -1.30 -7.70 30.01
N GLU A 83 -1.38 -6.38 30.23
CA GLU A 83 -2.66 -5.68 30.38
C GLU A 83 -3.42 -5.65 29.05
N THR A 84 -2.74 -5.30 27.96
CA THR A 84 -3.31 -5.22 26.60
C THR A 84 -3.80 -6.59 26.13
N LEU A 85 -2.96 -7.62 26.23
CA LEU A 85 -3.29 -8.98 25.84
C LEU A 85 -4.46 -9.53 26.64
N ARG A 86 -4.51 -9.24 27.94
CA ARG A 86 -5.62 -9.65 28.82
C ARG A 86 -6.91 -8.94 28.46
N TRP A 87 -6.88 -7.62 28.18
CA TRP A 87 -8.06 -6.87 27.75
C TRP A 87 -8.62 -7.43 26.46
N ALA A 88 -7.79 -7.58 25.43
CA ALA A 88 -8.17 -8.09 24.12
C ALA A 88 -8.51 -9.59 24.11
N GLN A 89 -8.21 -10.31 25.20
CA GLN A 89 -8.32 -11.78 25.26
C GLN A 89 -7.60 -12.44 24.08
N SER A 90 -6.42 -11.95 23.76
CA SER A 90 -5.59 -12.35 22.61
C SER A 90 -4.20 -12.75 23.09
N ASP A 91 -3.55 -13.63 22.36
CA ASP A 91 -2.15 -14.05 22.57
C ASP A 91 -1.21 -13.44 21.53
N THR A 92 -1.74 -12.54 20.67
CA THR A 92 -0.98 -11.92 19.60
C THR A 92 -1.28 -10.42 19.46
N LEU A 93 -0.42 -9.73 18.73
CA LEU A 93 -0.55 -8.32 18.34
C LEU A 93 -0.89 -8.23 16.86
N TRP A 94 -1.66 -7.19 16.52
CA TRP A 94 -2.05 -6.91 15.14
C TRP A 94 -1.18 -5.80 14.53
N ALA A 95 -1.72 -5.03 13.61
CA ALA A 95 -0.99 -4.07 12.81
C ALA A 95 -0.42 -2.89 13.63
N PRO A 96 0.90 -2.79 13.84
CA PRO A 96 1.51 -1.66 14.52
C PRO A 96 1.87 -0.54 13.54
N ASP A 97 2.08 0.65 14.08
CA ASP A 97 2.81 1.72 13.40
C ASP A 97 3.98 2.24 14.23
N VAL A 98 5.02 2.75 13.58
CA VAL A 98 6.20 3.28 14.25
C VAL A 98 6.59 4.64 13.69
N ILE A 99 6.70 5.63 14.57
CA ILE A 99 7.14 6.98 14.23
C ILE A 99 8.29 7.45 15.11
N GLN A 100 9.16 8.32 14.60
CA GLN A 100 10.17 9.01 15.42
C GLN A 100 9.65 10.39 15.82
N LEU A 101 9.66 10.70 17.13
CA LEU A 101 9.28 12.00 17.63
C LEU A 101 10.49 12.93 17.83
N SER A 102 10.22 14.17 18.20
CA SER A 102 11.25 15.24 18.34
C SER A 102 12.30 14.99 19.42
N ASP A 103 12.05 14.09 20.36
CA ASP A 103 13.03 13.64 21.36
C ASP A 103 14.04 12.62 20.82
N GLY A 104 13.90 12.25 19.54
CA GLY A 104 14.74 11.29 18.84
C GLY A 104 14.38 9.83 19.10
N LYS A 105 13.35 9.56 19.92
CA LYS A 105 12.90 8.20 20.23
C LYS A 105 11.87 7.72 19.22
N PHE A 106 11.75 6.39 19.14
CA PHE A 106 10.77 5.69 18.31
C PHE A 106 9.59 5.27 19.16
N TYR A 107 8.41 5.60 18.69
CA TYR A 107 7.13 5.30 19.31
C TYR A 107 6.41 4.28 18.46
N MET A 108 6.21 3.10 18.99
CA MET A 108 5.41 2.02 18.38
C MET A 108 4.00 2.08 18.95
N TYR A 109 3.04 2.35 18.10
CA TYR A 109 1.62 2.20 18.41
C TYR A 109 1.26 0.75 18.08
N TYR A 110 1.02 -0.02 19.11
CA TYR A 110 0.69 -1.44 19.00
C TYR A 110 -0.76 -1.67 19.39
N ASP A 111 -1.34 -2.73 18.89
CA ASP A 111 -2.69 -3.12 19.27
C ASP A 111 -2.83 -4.65 19.38
N ALA A 112 -3.86 -5.08 20.12
CA ALA A 112 -4.30 -6.45 20.20
C ALA A 112 -5.81 -6.51 20.09
N CYS A 113 -6.32 -7.53 19.41
CA CYS A 113 -7.74 -7.75 19.19
C CYS A 113 -8.09 -9.22 19.41
N ARG A 114 -9.30 -9.47 19.90
CA ARG A 114 -9.83 -10.81 20.09
C ARG A 114 -10.05 -11.57 18.75
N GLY A 115 -10.27 -10.85 17.66
CA GLY A 115 -10.44 -11.42 16.32
C GLY A 115 -11.88 -11.76 15.95
N ASP A 116 -12.69 -12.27 16.86
CA ASP A 116 -14.11 -12.59 16.63
C ASP A 116 -15.07 -11.48 17.10
N SER A 117 -14.53 -10.42 17.69
CA SER A 117 -15.27 -9.24 18.15
C SER A 117 -14.32 -8.04 18.23
N PRO A 118 -14.82 -6.79 18.25
CA PRO A 118 -13.98 -5.61 18.36
C PRO A 118 -13.50 -5.35 19.80
N LEU A 119 -13.22 -6.43 20.56
CA LEU A 119 -12.62 -6.34 21.89
C LEU A 119 -11.11 -6.13 21.71
N SER A 120 -10.71 -4.87 21.70
CA SER A 120 -9.34 -4.48 21.39
C SER A 120 -8.79 -3.45 22.36
N ALA A 121 -7.47 -3.41 22.46
CA ALA A 121 -6.74 -2.36 23.14
C ALA A 121 -5.55 -1.93 22.28
N MET A 122 -5.32 -0.64 22.22
CA MET A 122 -4.19 0.00 21.56
C MET A 122 -3.33 0.69 22.60
N GLY A 123 -2.02 0.55 22.50
CA GLY A 123 -1.06 1.15 23.43
C GLY A 123 0.15 1.73 22.71
N ILE A 124 1.06 2.30 23.49
CA ILE A 124 2.32 2.89 23.00
C ILE A 124 3.48 2.18 23.69
N ALA A 125 4.48 1.78 22.92
CA ALA A 125 5.77 1.36 23.44
C ALA A 125 6.88 2.22 22.84
N VAL A 126 7.94 2.55 23.61
CA VAL A 126 8.96 3.51 23.23
C VAL A 126 10.35 2.89 23.31
N SER A 127 11.19 3.22 22.33
CA SER A 127 12.60 2.80 22.28
C SER A 127 13.51 3.94 21.85
N ASP A 128 14.78 3.91 22.31
CA ASP A 128 15.84 4.78 21.80
C ASP A 128 16.38 4.33 20.43
N LYS A 129 16.01 3.13 19.97
CA LYS A 129 16.46 2.53 18.70
C LYS A 129 15.28 1.98 17.92
N ILE A 130 15.31 2.14 16.59
CA ILE A 130 14.26 1.63 15.70
C ILE A 130 14.07 0.11 15.82
N GLU A 131 15.13 -0.65 16.06
CA GLU A 131 15.12 -2.11 16.19
C GLU A 131 14.83 -2.58 17.64
N GLY A 132 14.42 -1.66 18.52
CA GLY A 132 14.10 -1.95 19.93
C GLY A 132 15.32 -1.99 20.87
N PRO A 133 15.16 -2.46 22.12
CA PRO A 133 13.89 -2.92 22.68
C PRO A 133 12.92 -1.78 23.01
N TYR A 134 11.67 -1.97 22.69
CA TYR A 134 10.58 -1.07 23.05
C TYR A 134 10.07 -1.40 24.46
N LYS A 135 9.68 -0.36 25.21
CA LYS A 135 9.12 -0.44 26.55
C LYS A 135 7.71 0.14 26.57
N ASP A 136 6.78 -0.59 27.12
CA ASP A 136 5.39 -0.19 27.25
C ASP A 136 5.23 1.14 28.02
N LYS A 137 4.30 1.97 27.53
CA LYS A 137 3.86 3.21 28.17
C LYS A 137 2.39 3.15 28.56
N GLY A 138 1.73 2.05 28.25
CA GLY A 138 0.36 1.78 28.60
C GLY A 138 -0.63 1.93 27.44
N ILE A 139 -1.84 1.53 27.73
CA ILE A 139 -2.97 1.56 26.79
C ILE A 139 -3.46 3.00 26.64
N ILE A 140 -3.75 3.39 25.39
CA ILE A 140 -4.28 4.72 25.04
C ILE A 140 -5.75 4.71 24.64
N LEU A 141 -6.23 3.59 24.06
CA LEU A 141 -7.62 3.41 23.64
C LEU A 141 -8.07 1.96 23.88
N LYS A 142 -9.35 1.80 24.16
CA LYS A 142 -10.01 0.49 24.32
C LYS A 142 -11.33 0.45 23.57
N SER A 143 -11.71 -0.72 23.06
CA SER A 143 -13.01 -0.96 22.41
C SER A 143 -13.62 -2.29 22.85
N GLY A 144 -14.89 -2.54 22.45
CA GLY A 144 -15.59 -3.80 22.67
C GLY A 144 -16.11 -4.04 24.09
N MET A 145 -16.03 -3.02 24.97
CA MET A 145 -16.53 -3.13 26.35
C MET A 145 -18.05 -3.20 26.43
N ALA A 146 -18.57 -3.85 27.47
CA ALA A 146 -20.02 -3.90 27.73
C ALA A 146 -20.60 -2.59 28.31
N GLY A 147 -19.74 -1.64 28.70
CA GLY A 147 -20.09 -0.37 29.35
C GLY A 147 -19.73 0.86 28.50
N PRO A 148 -19.47 1.99 29.16
CA PRO A 148 -19.01 3.19 28.49
C PRO A 148 -17.66 2.98 27.82
N GLY A 149 -17.53 3.51 26.58
CA GLY A 149 -16.27 3.58 25.85
C GLY A 149 -15.40 4.76 26.30
N ASP A 150 -14.30 5.02 25.58
CA ASP A 150 -13.34 6.07 25.90
C ASP A 150 -13.94 7.49 25.69
N ASP A 151 -15.07 7.59 25.02
CA ASP A 151 -15.88 8.82 24.90
C ASP A 151 -16.92 8.99 26.03
N GLY A 152 -16.98 8.07 26.99
CA GLY A 152 -17.93 8.08 28.09
C GLY A 152 -19.34 7.61 27.75
N GLU A 153 -19.65 7.33 26.48
CA GLU A 153 -20.92 6.80 26.03
C GLU A 153 -20.89 5.28 25.92
N LYS A 154 -22.07 4.64 25.96
CA LYS A 154 -22.18 3.19 25.78
C LYS A 154 -21.53 2.80 24.45
N TYR A 155 -20.63 1.82 24.50
CA TYR A 155 -19.99 1.27 23.31
C TYR A 155 -21.00 0.54 22.41
N ASP A 156 -21.00 0.88 21.13
CA ASP A 156 -21.79 0.24 20.09
C ASP A 156 -20.86 0.03 18.86
N SER A 157 -20.56 -1.22 18.54
CA SER A 157 -19.66 -1.56 17.45
C SER A 157 -20.12 -1.19 16.05
N ALA A 158 -21.41 -0.85 15.85
CA ALA A 158 -21.87 -0.37 14.55
C ALA A 158 -21.46 1.09 14.27
N VAL A 159 -21.18 1.88 15.32
CA VAL A 159 -20.89 3.32 15.23
C VAL A 159 -19.59 3.76 15.89
N LYS A 160 -19.06 2.97 16.85
CA LYS A 160 -17.77 3.21 17.51
C LYS A 160 -16.66 2.37 16.86
N PRO A 161 -15.42 2.84 16.85
CA PRO A 161 -14.32 2.13 16.18
C PRO A 161 -13.96 0.83 16.87
N ASN A 162 -13.40 -0.11 16.13
CA ASN A 162 -12.47 -1.10 16.65
C ASN A 162 -11.09 -0.41 16.75
N VAL A 163 -10.46 -0.43 17.93
CA VAL A 163 -9.20 0.33 18.16
C VAL A 163 -7.99 -0.50 17.76
N VAL A 164 -7.83 -0.65 16.45
CA VAL A 164 -6.71 -1.35 15.78
C VAL A 164 -6.27 -0.56 14.54
N ASP A 165 -5.23 -1.01 13.88
CA ASP A 165 -4.69 -0.47 12.63
C ASP A 165 -4.32 1.02 12.72
N PRO A 166 -3.48 1.45 13.68
CA PRO A 166 -3.02 2.84 13.74
C PRO A 166 -2.05 3.17 12.60
N ASP A 167 -2.17 4.39 12.08
CA ASP A 167 -1.14 5.10 11.32
C ASP A 167 -0.94 6.48 11.92
N VAL A 168 0.28 6.79 12.30
CA VAL A 168 0.64 8.02 13.02
C VAL A 168 1.56 8.87 12.16
N PHE A 169 1.14 10.09 11.87
CA PHE A 169 1.84 10.95 10.95
C PHE A 169 1.85 12.42 11.40
N PHE A 170 2.87 13.15 10.98
CA PHE A 170 2.89 14.61 11.06
C PHE A 170 2.16 15.21 9.85
N ASP A 171 1.27 16.16 10.10
CA ASP A 171 0.72 16.96 9.01
C ASP A 171 1.75 18.00 8.51
N LYS A 172 1.41 18.67 7.39
CA LYS A 172 2.28 19.70 6.79
C LYS A 172 2.61 20.89 7.72
N ASP A 173 1.85 21.06 8.81
CA ASP A 173 2.01 22.13 9.80
C ASP A 173 2.71 21.63 11.08
N GLY A 174 3.15 20.36 11.11
CA GLY A 174 3.86 19.72 12.21
C GLY A 174 2.99 19.29 13.39
N LYS A 175 1.66 19.18 13.21
CA LYS A 175 0.77 18.56 14.18
C LYS A 175 0.82 17.05 14.00
N LEU A 176 0.78 16.34 15.12
CA LEU A 176 0.76 14.87 15.13
C LEU A 176 -0.68 14.35 15.17
N TRP A 177 -0.98 13.41 14.31
CA TRP A 177 -2.28 12.77 14.15
C TRP A 177 -2.15 11.27 14.18
N MET A 178 -3.22 10.58 14.55
CA MET A 178 -3.40 9.15 14.38
C MET A 178 -4.72 8.88 13.67
N VAL A 179 -4.66 8.24 12.51
CA VAL A 179 -5.82 7.62 11.86
C VAL A 179 -5.83 6.13 12.18
N TYR A 180 -7.00 5.55 12.44
CA TYR A 180 -7.10 4.16 12.90
C TYR A 180 -8.51 3.60 12.72
N GLY A 181 -8.64 2.30 12.86
CA GLY A 181 -9.92 1.61 12.86
C GLY A 181 -10.03 0.53 11.80
N SER A 182 -10.86 -0.46 12.09
CA SER A 182 -11.13 -1.61 11.24
C SER A 182 -12.59 -1.98 11.35
N TYR A 183 -13.26 -2.16 10.22
CA TYR A 183 -14.65 -2.59 10.13
C TYR A 183 -15.56 -1.79 11.06
N SER A 184 -16.30 -2.47 11.94
CA SER A 184 -17.10 -1.92 13.06
C SER A 184 -17.72 -0.55 12.77
N GLY A 185 -17.43 0.46 13.58
CA GLY A 185 -17.91 1.84 13.42
C GLY A 185 -17.17 2.65 12.35
N GLY A 186 -16.11 2.08 11.74
CA GLY A 186 -15.35 2.70 10.66
C GLY A 186 -14.00 3.25 11.09
N ILE A 187 -13.49 4.19 10.28
CA ILE A 187 -12.18 4.80 10.40
C ILE A 187 -12.30 6.16 11.08
N PHE A 188 -11.44 6.39 12.06
CA PHE A 188 -11.42 7.58 12.91
C PHE A 188 -10.04 8.24 12.87
N ILE A 189 -10.00 9.52 13.24
CA ILE A 189 -8.77 10.29 13.40
C ILE A 189 -8.82 11.10 14.70
N LEU A 190 -7.69 11.17 15.41
CA LEU A 190 -7.53 12.03 16.57
C LEU A 190 -6.14 12.70 16.59
N GLY A 191 -6.04 13.82 17.29
CA GLY A 191 -4.79 14.54 17.47
C GLY A 191 -3.97 13.95 18.62
N LEU A 192 -2.65 13.92 18.44
CA LEU A 192 -1.69 13.51 19.46
C LEU A 192 -0.80 14.69 19.90
N ASP A 193 -0.30 14.66 21.14
CA ASP A 193 0.74 15.58 21.58
C ASP A 193 2.09 15.20 20.90
N PRO A 194 2.66 16.05 20.05
CA PRO A 194 3.88 15.72 19.30
C PRO A 194 5.13 15.55 20.17
N ARG A 195 5.06 15.86 21.46
CA ARG A 195 6.17 15.67 22.41
C ARG A 195 6.10 14.33 23.14
N THR A 196 4.93 13.79 23.31
CA THR A 196 4.70 12.59 24.13
C THR A 196 4.11 11.43 23.35
N GLY A 197 3.51 11.67 22.18
CA GLY A 197 2.81 10.67 21.38
C GLY A 197 1.43 10.28 21.89
N PHE A 198 1.01 10.78 23.05
CA PHE A 198 -0.28 10.44 23.64
C PHE A 198 -1.43 11.24 23.03
N PRO A 199 -2.66 10.69 23.01
CA PRO A 199 -3.85 11.43 22.58
C PRO A 199 -4.01 12.75 23.35
N LEU A 200 -4.38 13.81 22.63
CA LEU A 200 -4.80 15.06 23.27
C LEU A 200 -6.04 14.82 24.12
N PRO A 201 -6.26 15.56 25.21
CA PRO A 201 -7.37 15.34 26.12
C PRO A 201 -8.73 15.60 25.46
N ASP A 202 -9.79 15.00 26.01
CA ASP A 202 -11.19 15.25 25.71
C ASP A 202 -11.63 14.96 24.26
N GLN A 203 -10.92 14.05 23.55
CA GLN A 203 -11.28 13.67 22.19
C GLN A 203 -12.11 12.38 22.10
N GLY A 204 -12.15 11.56 23.18
CA GLY A 204 -12.74 10.21 23.11
C GLY A 204 -12.10 9.40 21.99
N TYR A 205 -12.90 8.86 21.08
CA TYR A 205 -12.43 8.14 19.89
C TYR A 205 -11.99 9.05 18.72
N GLY A 206 -12.10 10.39 18.87
CA GLY A 206 -11.79 11.32 17.80
C GLY A 206 -12.93 11.52 16.80
N LYS A 207 -12.58 12.00 15.61
CA LYS A 207 -13.51 12.32 14.52
C LYS A 207 -13.63 11.13 13.56
N LYS A 208 -14.84 10.70 13.27
CA LYS A 208 -15.11 9.69 12.24
C LYS A 208 -14.87 10.27 10.85
N LEU A 209 -14.13 9.55 10.01
CA LEU A 209 -13.84 9.90 8.63
C LEU A 209 -14.75 9.17 7.63
N LEU A 210 -14.95 7.86 7.83
CA LEU A 210 -15.74 7.00 6.95
C LEU A 210 -16.05 5.65 7.61
N GLY A 211 -16.74 4.77 6.90
CA GLY A 211 -17.07 3.43 7.40
C GLY A 211 -18.24 3.43 8.36
N GLY A 212 -18.45 2.32 9.02
CA GLY A 212 -19.53 2.07 9.98
C GLY A 212 -20.48 0.98 9.54
N ASN A 213 -21.34 0.56 10.46
CA ASN A 213 -22.25 -0.56 10.23
C ASN A 213 -21.53 -1.82 9.73
N HIS A 214 -20.33 -2.07 10.26
CA HIS A 214 -19.48 -3.22 9.92
C HIS A 214 -19.07 -3.32 8.44
N ALA A 215 -19.00 -2.17 7.71
CA ALA A 215 -18.39 -2.15 6.39
C ALA A 215 -16.95 -2.71 6.48
N ARG A 216 -16.59 -3.66 5.59
CA ARG A 216 -15.22 -4.20 5.53
C ARG A 216 -14.28 -3.17 4.90
N ILE A 217 -13.91 -2.18 5.70
CA ILE A 217 -12.93 -1.14 5.37
C ILE A 217 -11.99 -1.04 6.56
N GLU A 218 -10.68 -1.20 6.31
CA GLU A 218 -9.65 -1.20 7.35
C GLU A 218 -8.30 -0.74 6.82
N GLY A 219 -7.24 -0.86 7.64
CA GLY A 219 -5.87 -0.54 7.27
C GLY A 219 -5.71 0.89 6.76
N PRO A 220 -6.22 1.92 7.47
CA PRO A 220 -6.07 3.30 7.03
C PRO A 220 -4.60 3.71 7.06
N TYR A 221 -4.13 4.38 6.03
CA TYR A 221 -2.79 4.96 5.97
C TYR A 221 -2.83 6.34 5.31
N MET A 222 -2.18 7.34 5.90
CA MET A 222 -2.22 8.72 5.45
C MET A 222 -0.90 9.14 4.81
N LEU A 223 -0.97 9.68 3.61
CA LEU A 223 0.18 10.27 2.93
C LEU A 223 -0.13 11.70 2.47
N TYR A 224 0.69 12.66 2.88
CA TYR A 224 0.66 14.00 2.31
C TYR A 224 1.52 14.08 1.05
N SER A 225 0.98 14.61 -0.04
CA SER A 225 1.74 14.90 -1.26
C SER A 225 2.03 16.39 -1.38
N PRO A 226 3.29 16.82 -1.35
CA PRO A 226 3.65 18.21 -1.60
C PRO A 226 3.39 18.64 -3.05
N GLU A 227 3.41 17.70 -4.00
CA GLU A 227 3.13 17.92 -5.42
C GLU A 227 1.68 18.36 -5.65
N THR A 228 0.73 17.70 -5.01
CA THR A 228 -0.70 17.97 -5.19
C THR A 228 -1.31 18.80 -4.07
N SER A 229 -0.62 18.90 -2.93
CA SER A 229 -1.10 19.49 -1.67
C SER A 229 -2.38 18.82 -1.15
N TYR A 230 -2.53 17.50 -1.39
CA TYR A 230 -3.57 16.66 -0.81
C TYR A 230 -3.00 15.69 0.22
N TYR A 231 -3.84 15.35 1.18
CA TYR A 231 -3.71 14.16 2.02
C TYR A 231 -4.45 13.03 1.33
N TYR A 232 -3.77 11.91 1.13
CA TYR A 232 -4.32 10.68 0.56
C TYR A 232 -4.52 9.67 1.67
N LEU A 233 -5.76 9.27 1.87
CA LEU A 233 -6.14 8.22 2.81
C LEU A 233 -6.27 6.91 2.02
N PHE A 234 -5.28 6.04 2.17
CA PHE A 234 -5.30 4.69 1.64
C PHE A 234 -6.11 3.79 2.57
N LEU A 235 -6.79 2.83 2.01
CA LEU A 235 -7.74 1.96 2.70
C LEU A 235 -7.73 0.58 2.05
N SER A 236 -8.02 -0.43 2.82
CA SER A 236 -8.25 -1.78 2.32
C SER A 236 -9.72 -2.15 2.44
N TYR A 237 -10.30 -2.63 1.34
CA TYR A 237 -11.69 -3.06 1.25
C TYR A 237 -11.75 -4.57 1.06
N GLY A 238 -12.77 -5.23 1.61
CA GLY A 238 -12.95 -6.67 1.53
C GLY A 238 -12.32 -7.43 2.69
N GLY A 239 -12.23 -8.75 2.59
CA GLY A 239 -11.57 -9.61 3.57
C GLY A 239 -10.12 -9.88 3.21
N LEU A 240 -9.27 -10.03 4.21
CA LEU A 240 -7.82 -10.13 4.06
C LEU A 240 -7.33 -11.51 3.55
N ASP A 241 -8.13 -12.57 3.70
CA ASP A 241 -7.76 -13.93 3.29
C ASP A 241 -7.75 -14.11 1.76
N ALA A 242 -7.21 -15.23 1.28
CA ALA A 242 -7.06 -15.49 -0.15
C ALA A 242 -8.39 -15.42 -0.95
N ASN A 243 -9.52 -15.63 -0.29
CA ASN A 243 -10.86 -15.59 -0.89
C ASN A 243 -11.65 -14.34 -0.45
N GLY A 244 -11.05 -13.41 0.29
CA GLY A 244 -11.73 -12.28 0.90
C GLY A 244 -11.93 -11.08 -0.03
N GLY A 245 -11.25 -11.04 -1.17
CA GLY A 245 -11.36 -9.95 -2.13
C GLY A 245 -10.72 -8.63 -1.68
N TYR A 246 -9.70 -8.73 -0.81
CA TYR A 246 -8.95 -7.57 -0.34
C TYR A 246 -8.42 -6.75 -1.50
N ASN A 247 -8.61 -5.44 -1.43
CA ASN A 247 -8.19 -4.52 -2.48
C ASN A 247 -7.85 -3.15 -1.90
N ILE A 248 -6.87 -2.47 -2.50
CA ILE A 248 -6.38 -1.17 -2.06
C ILE A 248 -7.16 -0.06 -2.75
N ARG A 249 -7.69 0.86 -1.96
CA ARG A 249 -8.38 2.07 -2.44
C ARG A 249 -7.80 3.32 -1.82
N VAL A 250 -8.11 4.47 -2.42
CA VAL A 250 -7.66 5.76 -1.93
C VAL A 250 -8.76 6.82 -2.04
N ALA A 251 -8.78 7.70 -1.07
CA ALA A 251 -9.54 8.95 -1.05
C ALA A 251 -8.59 10.12 -0.76
N ARG A 252 -9.02 11.37 -0.97
CA ARG A 252 -8.18 12.53 -0.70
C ARG A 252 -8.92 13.68 -0.01
N SER A 253 -8.17 14.51 0.68
CA SER A 253 -8.65 15.76 1.30
C SER A 253 -7.56 16.82 1.33
N ARG A 254 -7.95 18.10 1.46
CA ARG A 254 -7.00 19.20 1.72
C ARG A 254 -6.57 19.29 3.19
N ASN A 255 -7.29 18.61 4.08
CA ASN A 255 -7.01 18.58 5.51
C ASN A 255 -6.81 17.14 5.99
N PRO A 256 -5.96 16.90 6.99
CA PRO A 256 -5.71 15.55 7.49
C PRO A 256 -6.95 14.91 8.12
N ASP A 257 -7.87 15.72 8.65
CA ASP A 257 -9.11 15.28 9.29
C ASP A 257 -10.33 15.39 8.35
N GLY A 258 -10.12 15.50 7.04
CA GLY A 258 -11.17 15.54 6.01
C GLY A 258 -11.88 16.89 5.84
N PRO A 259 -13.02 16.93 5.17
CA PRO A 259 -13.72 15.78 4.57
C PRO A 259 -12.92 15.15 3.43
N PHE A 260 -13.00 13.81 3.33
CA PHE A 260 -12.41 13.04 2.24
C PHE A 260 -13.42 12.81 1.12
N GLU A 261 -12.94 12.83 -0.12
CA GLU A 261 -13.69 12.51 -1.32
C GLU A 261 -12.95 11.45 -2.16
N ASP A 262 -13.70 10.68 -2.94
CA ASP A 262 -13.13 9.82 -3.98
C ASP A 262 -12.99 10.56 -5.32
N SER A 263 -12.52 9.85 -6.36
CA SER A 263 -12.29 10.43 -7.69
C SER A 263 -13.56 10.86 -8.43
N GLU A 264 -14.73 10.39 -8.00
CA GLU A 264 -16.04 10.84 -8.49
C GLU A 264 -16.59 12.05 -7.70
N GLY A 265 -15.88 12.49 -6.64
CA GLY A 265 -16.34 13.54 -5.72
C GLY A 265 -17.37 13.06 -4.70
N LYS A 266 -17.50 11.73 -4.51
CA LYS A 266 -18.38 11.18 -3.46
C LYS A 266 -17.76 11.39 -2.10
N ALA A 267 -18.55 11.86 -1.15
CA ALA A 267 -18.11 12.04 0.22
C ALA A 267 -17.86 10.69 0.90
N MET A 268 -16.67 10.45 1.39
CA MET A 268 -16.30 9.17 2.00
C MET A 268 -17.02 8.87 3.30
N ILE A 269 -17.57 9.87 3.98
CA ILE A 269 -18.40 9.66 5.16
C ILE A 269 -19.65 8.83 4.86
N ASP A 270 -20.08 8.78 3.61
CA ASP A 270 -21.23 7.99 3.15
C ASP A 270 -20.84 6.54 2.77
N ALA A 271 -19.56 6.20 2.79
CA ALA A 271 -19.06 4.84 2.56
C ALA A 271 -19.31 3.95 3.78
N GLN A 272 -20.56 3.55 4.00
CA GLN A 272 -21.01 2.78 5.16
C GLN A 272 -21.72 1.51 4.74
N GLY A 273 -21.70 0.51 5.62
CA GLY A 273 -22.53 -0.69 5.50
C GLY A 273 -24.01 -0.39 5.75
N THR A 274 -24.87 -1.27 5.30
CA THR A 274 -26.31 -1.20 5.59
C THR A 274 -26.58 -1.59 7.05
N PRO A 275 -27.29 -0.80 7.85
CA PRO A 275 -27.61 -1.13 9.23
C PRO A 275 -28.20 -2.54 9.37
N GLY A 276 -27.64 -3.33 10.30
CA GLY A 276 -28.06 -4.71 10.56
C GLY A 276 -27.51 -5.77 9.60
N LYS A 277 -26.78 -5.38 8.56
CA LYS A 277 -25.99 -6.32 7.74
C LYS A 277 -24.57 -6.44 8.27
N LEU A 278 -23.99 -7.63 8.14
CA LEU A 278 -22.61 -7.90 8.53
C LEU A 278 -21.85 -8.36 7.28
N PHE A 279 -20.67 -7.81 7.08
CA PHE A 279 -19.59 -8.22 6.18
C PHE A 279 -19.88 -8.31 4.67
N ASP A 280 -20.93 -8.97 4.20
CA ASP A 280 -21.18 -9.20 2.76
C ASP A 280 -22.16 -8.17 2.18
N ASP A 281 -21.94 -6.89 2.53
CA ASP A 281 -22.77 -5.79 2.06
C ASP A 281 -22.04 -4.98 0.97
N PRO A 282 -22.60 -4.89 -0.26
CA PRO A 282 -21.97 -4.14 -1.34
C PRO A 282 -22.20 -2.62 -1.25
N ALA A 283 -22.90 -2.11 -0.23
CA ALA A 283 -23.34 -0.71 -0.17
C ALA A 283 -22.17 0.28 -0.25
N TYR A 284 -21.01 -0.06 0.32
CA TYR A 284 -19.80 0.77 0.29
C TYR A 284 -18.89 0.50 -0.92
N SER A 285 -19.15 -0.53 -1.73
CA SER A 285 -18.34 -0.86 -2.90
C SER A 285 -18.17 0.29 -3.92
N PRO A 286 -19.16 1.20 -4.14
CA PRO A 286 -19.01 2.31 -5.08
C PRO A 286 -18.05 3.42 -4.64
N TYR A 287 -17.57 3.42 -3.40
CA TYR A 287 -16.75 4.49 -2.82
C TYR A 287 -15.25 4.18 -2.88
N GLY A 288 -14.45 5.23 -2.99
CA GLY A 288 -13.00 5.15 -3.06
C GLY A 288 -12.49 4.78 -4.46
N MET A 289 -11.37 5.36 -4.85
CA MET A 289 -10.69 5.00 -6.09
C MET A 289 -9.90 3.71 -5.88
N LYS A 290 -10.20 2.66 -6.65
CA LYS A 290 -9.51 1.36 -6.56
C LYS A 290 -8.19 1.42 -7.30
N LEU A 291 -7.08 1.21 -6.58
CA LEU A 291 -5.73 1.18 -7.14
C LEU A 291 -5.38 -0.21 -7.68
N MET A 292 -5.69 -1.25 -6.92
CA MET A 292 -5.50 -2.64 -7.32
C MET A 292 -6.39 -3.59 -6.49
N GLY A 293 -6.66 -4.77 -7.05
CA GLY A 293 -7.22 -5.93 -6.37
C GLY A 293 -6.50 -7.18 -6.86
N SER A 294 -7.08 -8.37 -6.68
CA SER A 294 -6.51 -9.63 -7.17
C SER A 294 -6.35 -9.59 -8.69
N PHE A 295 -5.16 -9.90 -9.18
CA PHE A 295 -4.84 -9.90 -10.62
C PHE A 295 -3.79 -10.94 -10.96
N GLN A 296 -3.70 -11.26 -12.26
CA GLN A 296 -2.59 -12.05 -12.80
C GLN A 296 -2.30 -11.67 -14.25
N PHE A 297 -1.04 -11.35 -14.55
CA PHE A 297 -0.55 -11.32 -15.93
C PHE A 297 -0.45 -12.75 -16.41
N MET A 298 -1.36 -13.14 -17.30
CA MET A 298 -1.40 -14.49 -17.87
C MET A 298 -0.27 -14.60 -18.90
N ASN A 299 0.42 -15.72 -18.88
CA ASN A 299 1.30 -16.06 -19.98
C ASN A 299 0.46 -16.43 -21.22
N THR A 300 1.11 -16.42 -22.39
CA THR A 300 0.43 -16.72 -23.67
C THR A 300 -0.24 -18.11 -23.65
N GLU A 301 -1.18 -18.33 -24.55
CA GLU A 301 -1.95 -19.59 -24.69
C GLU A 301 -1.09 -20.86 -24.77
N ASP A 302 0.22 -20.71 -25.10
CA ASP A 302 1.16 -21.80 -25.27
C ASP A 302 1.78 -22.32 -23.96
N ASP A 303 1.62 -21.61 -22.82
CA ASP A 303 2.14 -22.04 -21.50
C ASP A 303 1.17 -21.69 -20.37
N PRO A 304 0.09 -22.46 -20.21
CA PRO A 304 -0.88 -22.23 -19.13
C PRO A 304 -0.36 -22.57 -17.73
N GLU A 305 0.78 -23.26 -17.61
CA GLU A 305 1.41 -23.60 -16.32
C GLU A 305 2.50 -22.59 -15.88
N ALA A 306 2.98 -21.74 -16.78
CA ALA A 306 3.90 -20.70 -16.41
C ALA A 306 3.15 -19.62 -15.62
N SER A 307 3.41 -19.57 -14.33
CA SER A 307 2.84 -18.58 -13.41
C SER A 307 3.35 -17.19 -13.74
N GLY A 308 2.59 -16.42 -14.53
CA GLY A 308 2.81 -15.00 -14.69
C GLY A 308 2.76 -14.29 -13.33
N THR A 309 3.29 -13.09 -13.25
CA THR A 309 3.19 -12.26 -12.04
C THR A 309 1.73 -12.02 -11.68
N GLY A 310 1.35 -12.35 -10.46
CA GLY A 310 -0.01 -12.16 -9.98
C GLY A 310 -0.05 -11.99 -8.47
N TYR A 311 -1.08 -11.29 -7.99
CA TYR A 311 -1.35 -11.09 -6.56
C TYR A 311 -2.78 -11.46 -6.23
N ILE A 312 -2.94 -11.98 -5.03
CA ILE A 312 -4.24 -12.33 -4.44
C ILE A 312 -4.41 -11.48 -3.18
N SER A 313 -5.57 -10.84 -3.06
CA SER A 313 -5.92 -10.04 -1.88
C SER A 313 -4.80 -9.09 -1.43
N PRO A 314 -4.27 -8.21 -2.33
CA PRO A 314 -3.32 -7.19 -1.91
C PRO A 314 -4.01 -6.16 -1.02
N GLY A 315 -3.38 -5.82 0.11
CA GLY A 315 -4.00 -4.88 1.04
C GLY A 315 -3.13 -4.49 2.21
N HIS A 316 -3.74 -3.76 3.14
CA HIS A 316 -3.17 -3.21 4.35
C HIS A 316 -1.83 -2.56 4.07
N ASN A 317 -1.87 -1.55 3.23
CA ASN A 317 -0.68 -0.89 2.73
C ASN A 317 -0.24 0.27 3.61
N SER A 318 1.06 0.51 3.60
CA SER A 318 1.64 1.81 3.88
C SER A 318 2.07 2.50 2.59
N ALA A 319 2.38 3.79 2.66
CA ALA A 319 2.86 4.58 1.55
C ALA A 319 4.00 5.51 1.98
N TYR A 320 4.95 5.72 1.11
CA TYR A 320 6.12 6.53 1.41
C TYR A 320 6.43 7.51 0.28
N TYR A 321 6.66 8.77 0.63
CA TYR A 321 7.20 9.78 -0.26
C TYR A 321 8.65 10.06 0.08
N ASP A 322 9.55 9.83 -0.87
CA ASP A 322 10.97 10.18 -0.72
C ASP A 322 11.19 11.61 -1.20
N ASP A 323 11.39 12.54 -0.27
CA ASP A 323 11.60 13.96 -0.52
C ASP A 323 12.88 14.27 -1.31
N LYS A 324 13.88 13.38 -1.25
CA LYS A 324 15.13 13.53 -2.00
C LYS A 324 14.97 13.22 -3.48
N SER A 325 14.22 12.18 -3.81
CA SER A 325 13.99 11.74 -5.20
C SER A 325 12.68 12.23 -5.80
N GLY A 326 11.71 12.65 -4.97
CA GLY A 326 10.35 12.98 -5.39
C GLY A 326 9.51 11.75 -5.75
N GLN A 327 9.95 10.55 -5.37
CA GLN A 327 9.28 9.30 -5.71
C GLN A 327 8.29 8.90 -4.61
N TYR A 328 7.19 8.28 -5.03
CA TYR A 328 6.19 7.68 -4.16
C TYR A 328 6.25 6.18 -4.26
N TYR A 329 6.05 5.50 -3.12
CA TYR A 329 6.03 4.05 -3.03
C TYR A 329 4.79 3.58 -2.28
N LEU A 330 4.22 2.48 -2.73
CA LEU A 330 3.17 1.71 -2.06
C LEU A 330 3.79 0.43 -1.55
N ILE A 331 3.70 0.19 -0.24
CA ILE A 331 4.23 -0.99 0.42
C ILE A 331 3.05 -1.75 1.01
N PHE A 332 2.87 -3.01 0.67
CA PHE A 332 1.72 -3.80 1.10
C PHE A 332 2.06 -5.27 1.23
N HIS A 333 1.23 -6.02 1.90
CA HIS A 333 1.32 -7.48 1.81
C HIS A 333 0.35 -8.00 0.74
N THR A 334 0.70 -9.12 0.17
CA THR A 334 -0.14 -9.82 -0.80
C THR A 334 0.10 -11.31 -0.75
N ARG A 335 -0.93 -12.06 -1.12
CA ARG A 335 -0.85 -13.49 -1.40
C ARG A 335 -0.60 -13.71 -2.89
N PHE A 336 -0.45 -14.97 -3.28
CA PHE A 336 -0.08 -15.32 -4.66
C PHE A 336 -0.95 -16.44 -5.20
N PRO A 337 -1.24 -16.45 -6.51
CA PRO A 337 -1.97 -17.55 -7.14
C PRO A 337 -1.36 -18.91 -6.81
N GLY A 338 -2.18 -19.84 -6.34
CA GLY A 338 -1.75 -21.21 -6.02
C GLY A 338 -0.95 -21.41 -4.73
N ARG A 339 -0.69 -20.33 -3.93
CA ARG A 339 0.12 -20.41 -2.68
C ARG A 339 -0.72 -20.31 -1.39
N GLY A 340 -2.05 -20.34 -1.49
CA GLY A 340 -2.94 -20.27 -0.32
C GLY A 340 -2.77 -18.98 0.47
N GLU A 341 -2.57 -19.10 1.79
CA GLU A 341 -2.43 -17.93 2.70
C GLU A 341 -0.99 -17.43 2.86
N GLU A 342 -0.03 -18.01 2.15
CA GLU A 342 1.34 -17.47 2.14
C GLU A 342 1.35 -16.05 1.61
N HIS A 343 1.96 -15.14 2.36
CA HIS A 343 2.03 -13.73 2.01
C HIS A 343 3.45 -13.19 2.09
N GLU A 344 3.72 -12.19 1.28
CA GLU A 344 5.00 -11.49 1.26
C GLU A 344 4.76 -9.98 1.08
N VAL A 345 5.74 -9.19 1.51
CA VAL A 345 5.78 -7.75 1.24
C VAL A 345 6.06 -7.50 -0.24
N ARG A 346 5.33 -6.56 -0.82
CA ARG A 346 5.60 -6.01 -2.16
C ARG A 346 5.68 -4.49 -2.09
N VAL A 347 6.52 -3.94 -2.95
CA VAL A 347 6.67 -2.51 -3.13
C VAL A 347 6.44 -2.19 -4.60
N HIS A 348 5.56 -1.23 -4.86
CA HIS A 348 5.33 -0.67 -6.19
C HIS A 348 5.57 0.83 -6.19
N GLN A 349 6.10 1.37 -7.28
CA GLN A 349 6.19 2.81 -7.43
C GLN A 349 4.81 3.40 -7.72
N MET A 350 4.55 4.58 -7.21
CA MET A 350 3.33 5.35 -7.52
C MET A 350 3.69 6.65 -8.24
N PHE A 351 2.74 7.15 -9.01
CA PHE A 351 2.83 8.42 -9.72
C PHE A 351 1.53 9.19 -9.53
N MET A 352 1.59 10.52 -9.55
CA MET A 352 0.38 11.33 -9.61
C MET A 352 -0.03 11.51 -11.07
N ASN A 353 -1.28 11.18 -11.41
CA ASN A 353 -1.81 11.48 -12.73
C ASN A 353 -2.12 12.98 -12.87
N LYS A 354 -2.56 13.42 -14.04
CA LYS A 354 -2.82 14.85 -14.30
C LYS A 354 -3.96 15.46 -13.47
N GLU A 355 -4.84 14.61 -12.92
CA GLU A 355 -5.92 15.01 -12.00
C GLU A 355 -5.47 14.99 -10.53
N GLY A 356 -4.19 14.64 -10.28
CA GLY A 356 -3.62 14.53 -8.95
C GLY A 356 -4.12 13.33 -8.17
N TRP A 357 -4.39 12.21 -8.84
CA TRP A 357 -4.68 10.92 -8.20
C TRP A 357 -3.50 9.97 -8.35
N PRO A 358 -3.18 9.17 -7.32
CA PRO A 358 -2.13 8.18 -7.42
C PRO A 358 -2.52 7.06 -8.40
N VAL A 359 -1.57 6.65 -9.21
CA VAL A 359 -1.60 5.43 -10.04
C VAL A 359 -0.39 4.58 -9.69
N VAL A 360 -0.57 3.26 -9.64
CA VAL A 360 0.44 2.31 -9.16
C VAL A 360 1.06 1.59 -10.35
N ALA A 361 2.37 1.50 -10.38
CA ALA A 361 3.13 0.78 -11.41
C ALA A 361 2.74 -0.70 -11.46
N PRO A 362 2.63 -1.32 -12.65
CA PRO A 362 2.17 -2.71 -12.81
C PRO A 362 3.08 -3.79 -12.19
N HIS A 363 4.40 -3.56 -12.19
CA HIS A 363 5.38 -4.50 -11.63
C HIS A 363 5.97 -3.97 -10.33
N ARG A 364 6.51 -4.88 -9.52
CA ARG A 364 7.18 -4.49 -8.28
C ARG A 364 8.41 -3.63 -8.56
N TYR A 365 8.66 -2.67 -7.68
CA TYR A 365 9.77 -1.75 -7.78
C TYR A 365 11.10 -2.47 -7.91
N SER A 366 11.87 -2.08 -8.93
CA SER A 366 13.18 -2.64 -9.30
C SER A 366 14.26 -1.58 -9.45
N GLY A 367 14.02 -0.37 -8.92
CA GLY A 367 14.93 0.76 -9.07
C GLY A 367 14.65 1.60 -10.32
N GLU A 368 13.49 1.42 -10.97
CA GLU A 368 13.09 2.17 -12.16
C GLU A 368 12.90 3.66 -11.87
N LYS A 369 13.04 4.43 -12.92
CA LYS A 369 12.79 5.87 -12.91
C LYS A 369 11.96 6.24 -14.12
N ILE A 370 11.06 7.20 -13.92
CA ILE A 370 10.29 7.73 -15.04
C ILE A 370 11.23 8.30 -16.11
N GLY A 371 10.99 7.93 -17.36
CA GLY A 371 11.81 8.29 -18.49
C GLY A 371 11.13 9.22 -19.48
N LYS A 372 11.77 9.40 -20.62
CA LYS A 372 11.20 10.03 -21.81
C LYS A 372 11.05 8.96 -22.88
N TYR A 373 9.85 8.84 -23.41
CA TYR A 373 9.51 7.78 -24.35
C TYR A 373 9.01 8.35 -25.66
N THR A 374 9.06 7.52 -26.68
CA THR A 374 8.51 7.82 -28.01
C THR A 374 7.30 6.93 -28.29
N ALA A 375 6.39 7.38 -29.15
CA ALA A 375 5.27 6.56 -29.57
C ALA A 375 5.69 5.21 -30.16
N LYS A 376 6.87 5.15 -30.81
CA LYS A 376 7.42 3.91 -31.36
C LYS A 376 7.81 2.91 -30.25
N GLU A 377 8.37 3.38 -29.14
CA GLU A 377 8.74 2.51 -28.00
C GLU A 377 7.51 1.99 -27.26
N ILE A 378 6.42 2.77 -27.25
CA ILE A 378 5.17 2.43 -26.57
C ILE A 378 4.31 1.50 -27.45
N SER A 379 4.37 1.63 -28.78
CA SER A 379 3.55 0.79 -29.66
C SER A 379 3.94 -0.68 -29.57
N GLY A 380 2.95 -1.56 -29.53
CA GLY A 380 3.14 -3.02 -29.46
C GLY A 380 1.99 -3.74 -28.75
N GLY A 381 2.17 -5.05 -28.56
CA GLY A 381 1.27 -5.91 -27.82
C GLY A 381 1.46 -5.74 -26.31
N TYR A 382 0.36 -5.79 -25.57
CA TYR A 382 0.33 -5.65 -24.12
C TYR A 382 -0.60 -6.67 -23.48
N ALA A 383 -0.17 -7.25 -22.38
CA ALA A 383 -1.03 -7.90 -21.41
C ALA A 383 -1.76 -6.80 -20.60
N PHE A 384 -3.07 -6.69 -20.79
CA PHE A 384 -3.91 -5.62 -20.24
C PHE A 384 -4.72 -6.10 -19.04
N ILE A 385 -4.67 -5.38 -17.94
CA ILE A 385 -5.47 -5.60 -16.71
C ILE A 385 -6.43 -4.41 -16.53
N ASN A 386 -7.69 -4.74 -16.25
CA ASN A 386 -8.68 -3.80 -15.71
C ASN A 386 -9.04 -4.26 -14.29
N HIS A 387 -8.69 -3.47 -13.28
CA HIS A 387 -8.96 -3.80 -11.88
C HIS A 387 -10.43 -3.67 -11.48
N GLY A 388 -11.26 -3.05 -12.32
CA GLY A 388 -12.66 -2.78 -11.98
C GLY A 388 -12.81 -1.94 -10.72
N LYS A 389 -14.02 -1.95 -10.13
CA LYS A 389 -14.32 -1.28 -8.85
C LYS A 389 -14.98 -2.22 -7.84
N ASP A 390 -15.23 -3.47 -8.24
CA ASP A 390 -15.88 -4.45 -7.39
C ASP A 390 -14.98 -4.93 -6.24
N ILE A 391 -15.59 -5.31 -5.13
CA ILE A 391 -14.96 -6.10 -4.07
C ILE A 391 -15.19 -7.55 -4.42
N THR A 392 -14.17 -8.24 -4.90
CA THR A 392 -14.28 -9.63 -5.37
C THR A 392 -12.99 -10.39 -5.12
N ALA A 393 -13.11 -11.69 -4.85
CA ALA A 393 -11.99 -12.62 -4.80
C ALA A 393 -11.53 -13.07 -6.20
N ASP A 394 -12.30 -12.76 -7.23
CA ASP A 394 -11.96 -13.15 -8.61
C ASP A 394 -10.65 -12.47 -9.03
N ILE A 395 -9.83 -13.24 -9.74
CA ILE A 395 -8.56 -12.76 -10.26
C ILE A 395 -8.81 -12.07 -11.61
N ALA A 396 -8.45 -10.79 -11.70
CA ALA A 396 -8.43 -10.07 -12.97
C ALA A 396 -7.28 -10.59 -13.84
N GLY A 397 -7.57 -11.57 -14.70
CA GLY A 397 -6.61 -12.09 -15.69
C GLY A 397 -6.35 -11.09 -16.80
N SER A 398 -5.08 -10.95 -17.20
CA SER A 398 -4.73 -10.07 -18.33
C SER A 398 -5.36 -10.55 -19.64
N LYS A 399 -5.61 -9.59 -20.52
CA LYS A 399 -6.15 -9.83 -21.88
C LYS A 399 -5.25 -9.14 -22.90
N PRO A 400 -5.04 -9.75 -24.09
CA PRO A 400 -4.17 -9.16 -25.11
C PRO A 400 -4.83 -7.92 -25.72
N ILE A 401 -4.06 -6.84 -25.78
CA ILE A 401 -4.37 -5.63 -26.55
C ILE A 401 -3.17 -5.21 -27.36
N GLU A 402 -3.38 -4.38 -28.39
CA GLU A 402 -2.31 -3.74 -29.14
C GLU A 402 -2.47 -2.22 -29.08
N LEU A 403 -1.41 -1.52 -28.73
CA LEU A 403 -1.26 -0.08 -28.87
C LEU A 403 -0.59 0.20 -30.23
N THR A 404 -1.39 0.59 -31.22
CA THR A 404 -0.88 0.80 -32.59
C THR A 404 -0.14 2.13 -32.72
N ALA A 405 0.79 2.23 -33.66
CA ALA A 405 1.59 3.46 -33.88
C ALA A 405 0.75 4.68 -34.34
N ASP A 406 -0.45 4.47 -34.84
CA ASP A 406 -1.41 5.54 -35.20
C ASP A 406 -2.34 5.94 -34.03
N GLY A 407 -2.06 5.46 -32.80
CA GLY A 407 -2.74 5.87 -31.58
C GLY A 407 -4.06 5.15 -31.31
N LYS A 408 -4.28 3.97 -31.89
CA LYS A 408 -5.45 3.12 -31.61
C LYS A 408 -5.12 2.04 -30.58
N ILE A 409 -6.15 1.60 -29.87
CA ILE A 409 -6.13 0.42 -29.03
C ILE A 409 -7.03 -0.61 -29.69
N THR A 410 -6.52 -1.83 -29.91
CA THR A 410 -7.25 -2.94 -30.51
C THR A 410 -7.06 -4.21 -29.68
N GLY A 411 -7.79 -5.28 -29.99
CA GLY A 411 -7.75 -6.56 -29.26
C GLY A 411 -8.91 -6.71 -28.29
N ALA A 412 -8.65 -7.08 -27.05
CA ALA A 412 -9.69 -7.33 -26.04
C ALA A 412 -10.55 -6.09 -25.72
N VAL A 413 -10.02 -4.91 -25.93
CA VAL A 413 -10.74 -3.62 -25.82
C VAL A 413 -10.41 -2.74 -27.02
N ALA A 414 -11.32 -1.79 -27.32
CA ALA A 414 -11.12 -0.82 -28.39
C ALA A 414 -11.05 0.60 -27.83
N GLY A 415 -10.19 1.41 -28.44
CA GLY A 415 -10.01 2.78 -27.98
C GLY A 415 -8.90 3.53 -28.69
N THR A 416 -8.42 4.56 -28.03
CA THR A 416 -7.27 5.37 -28.50
C THR A 416 -6.31 5.61 -27.35
N TRP A 417 -5.05 5.82 -27.68
CA TRP A 417 -4.02 6.20 -26.73
C TRP A 417 -3.16 7.34 -27.30
N LYS A 418 -2.56 8.10 -26.43
CA LYS A 418 -1.54 9.08 -26.79
C LYS A 418 -0.52 9.24 -25.68
N LEU A 419 0.71 9.56 -26.08
CA LEU A 419 1.75 10.06 -25.20
C LEU A 419 1.63 11.59 -25.14
N ALA A 420 1.35 12.13 -23.96
CA ALA A 420 1.31 13.57 -23.72
C ALA A 420 2.60 13.98 -22.97
N GLY A 421 3.43 14.79 -23.64
CA GLY A 421 4.75 15.13 -23.09
C GLY A 421 5.73 13.96 -23.12
N ASP A 422 6.54 13.80 -22.08
CA ASP A 422 7.64 12.83 -22.04
C ASP A 422 7.20 11.40 -21.66
N HIS A 423 6.16 11.26 -20.83
CA HIS A 423 5.73 9.97 -20.27
C HIS A 423 4.26 9.88 -19.87
N THR A 424 3.49 10.97 -20.00
CA THR A 424 2.08 10.95 -19.60
C THR A 424 1.26 10.09 -20.54
N ALA A 425 0.55 9.12 -19.98
CA ALA A 425 -0.38 8.26 -20.68
C ALA A 425 -1.79 8.85 -20.65
N GLU A 426 -2.42 8.99 -21.80
CA GLU A 426 -3.84 9.27 -21.92
C GLU A 426 -4.48 8.17 -22.79
N LEU A 427 -5.43 7.41 -22.21
CA LEU A 427 -6.15 6.37 -22.91
C LEU A 427 -7.64 6.70 -22.90
N THR A 428 -8.32 6.38 -24.00
CA THR A 428 -9.78 6.41 -24.05
C THR A 428 -10.25 5.03 -24.46
N ILE A 429 -10.93 4.32 -23.56
CA ILE A 429 -11.42 2.95 -23.77
C ILE A 429 -12.93 2.94 -23.55
N ASN A 430 -13.68 2.50 -24.53
CA ASN A 430 -15.16 2.48 -24.48
C ASN A 430 -15.78 3.85 -24.13
N GLY A 431 -15.14 4.95 -24.52
CA GLY A 431 -15.58 6.32 -24.23
C GLY A 431 -15.17 6.85 -22.86
N VAL A 432 -14.55 6.06 -21.99
CA VAL A 432 -14.02 6.49 -20.68
C VAL A 432 -12.57 6.92 -20.85
N VAL A 433 -12.22 8.08 -20.25
CA VAL A 433 -10.87 8.62 -20.29
C VAL A 433 -10.09 8.18 -19.05
N TYR A 434 -8.88 7.69 -19.28
CA TYR A 434 -7.92 7.30 -18.25
C TYR A 434 -6.65 8.13 -18.40
N SER A 435 -6.09 8.59 -17.29
CA SER A 435 -4.80 9.31 -17.29
C SER A 435 -3.82 8.65 -16.31
N GLY A 436 -2.54 8.69 -16.69
CA GLY A 436 -1.48 8.08 -15.91
C GLY A 436 -0.13 8.24 -16.58
N VAL A 437 0.70 7.20 -16.52
CA VAL A 437 2.07 7.22 -17.04
C VAL A 437 2.40 5.98 -17.85
N PHE A 438 3.32 6.15 -18.81
CA PHE A 438 4.13 5.09 -19.40
C PHE A 438 5.46 5.03 -18.65
N LEU A 439 5.95 3.84 -18.38
CA LEU A 439 7.28 3.65 -17.77
C LEU A 439 7.90 2.31 -18.20
N ARG A 440 9.24 2.20 -18.08
CA ARG A 440 9.92 0.92 -18.24
C ARG A 440 10.12 0.28 -16.87
N GLU A 441 9.69 -0.95 -16.76
CA GLU A 441 9.77 -1.75 -15.54
C GLU A 441 10.41 -3.11 -15.80
N TRP A 442 10.96 -3.68 -14.77
CA TRP A 442 11.46 -5.06 -14.81
C TRP A 442 10.28 -6.03 -14.70
N ASN A 443 10.05 -6.81 -15.75
CA ASN A 443 9.11 -7.92 -15.71
C ASN A 443 9.87 -9.17 -15.28
N GLU A 444 9.58 -9.71 -14.08
CA GLU A 444 10.26 -10.87 -13.53
C GLU A 444 10.01 -12.14 -14.32
N ALA A 445 8.79 -12.34 -14.84
CA ALA A 445 8.46 -13.50 -15.65
C ALA A 445 9.21 -13.49 -16.99
N ALA A 446 9.34 -12.31 -17.62
CA ALA A 446 10.09 -12.14 -18.85
C ALA A 446 11.62 -12.06 -18.65
N GLY A 447 12.08 -11.77 -17.41
CA GLY A 447 13.49 -11.54 -17.11
C GLY A 447 14.09 -10.35 -17.87
N SER A 448 13.29 -9.33 -18.17
CA SER A 448 13.68 -8.18 -19.00
C SER A 448 12.93 -6.90 -18.63
N GLN A 449 13.49 -5.77 -19.08
CA GLN A 449 12.79 -4.48 -19.02
C GLN A 449 11.73 -4.42 -20.12
N VAL A 450 10.50 -4.11 -19.73
CA VAL A 450 9.35 -3.95 -20.63
C VAL A 450 8.77 -2.54 -20.53
N MET A 451 8.07 -2.09 -21.57
CA MET A 451 7.26 -0.89 -21.47
C MET A 451 5.95 -1.24 -20.77
N THR A 452 5.53 -0.42 -19.81
CA THR A 452 4.26 -0.54 -19.12
C THR A 452 3.47 0.74 -19.18
N PHE A 453 2.19 0.65 -18.85
CA PHE A 453 1.39 1.80 -18.49
C PHE A 453 0.53 1.51 -17.28
N THR A 454 0.30 2.55 -16.50
CA THR A 454 -0.71 2.60 -15.45
C THR A 454 -1.53 3.85 -15.64
N ALA A 455 -2.84 3.74 -15.57
CA ALA A 455 -3.74 4.88 -15.72
C ALA A 455 -5.04 4.66 -14.95
N ALA A 456 -5.70 5.75 -14.57
CA ALA A 456 -6.96 5.69 -13.85
C ALA A 456 -7.99 6.66 -14.42
N SER A 457 -9.27 6.29 -14.28
CA SER A 457 -10.41 7.14 -14.68
C SER A 457 -10.98 7.91 -13.50
N ALA A 458 -11.77 8.95 -13.82
CA ALA A 458 -12.56 9.67 -12.83
C ALA A 458 -13.58 8.76 -12.10
N GLU A 459 -13.99 7.65 -12.74
CA GLU A 459 -14.89 6.66 -12.13
C GLU A 459 -14.21 5.80 -11.05
N GLY A 460 -12.91 6.02 -10.81
CA GLY A 460 -12.14 5.32 -9.77
C GLY A 460 -11.71 3.91 -10.16
N VAL A 461 -11.49 3.67 -11.44
CA VAL A 461 -11.01 2.40 -12.01
C VAL A 461 -9.58 2.56 -12.51
N SER A 462 -8.69 1.66 -12.10
CA SER A 462 -7.30 1.59 -12.57
C SER A 462 -7.11 0.54 -13.64
N LEU A 463 -6.28 0.88 -14.63
CA LEU A 463 -5.87 0.03 -15.74
C LEU A 463 -4.35 -0.13 -15.76
N TRP A 464 -3.89 -1.33 -16.06
CA TRP A 464 -2.48 -1.63 -16.28
C TRP A 464 -2.26 -2.29 -17.64
N GLY A 465 -1.08 -2.06 -18.19
CA GLY A 465 -0.58 -2.78 -19.35
C GLY A 465 0.90 -3.07 -19.20
N SER A 466 1.31 -4.29 -19.55
CA SER A 466 2.70 -4.73 -19.60
C SER A 466 2.99 -5.24 -21.00
N GLN A 467 3.99 -4.68 -21.68
CA GLN A 467 4.38 -5.07 -23.03
C GLN A 467 4.92 -6.51 -23.03
N GLU A 468 4.49 -7.29 -24.02
CA GLU A 468 4.88 -8.67 -24.25
C GLU A 468 6.18 -8.79 -25.08
#